data_002285087122d63ed135b13e061a601e
#
_entry.id   002285087122d63ed135b13e061a601e
#
_cell.length_a   1.000
_cell.length_b   1.000
_cell.length_c   1.000
_cell.angle_alpha   90.00
_cell.angle_beta   90.00
_cell.angle_gamma   90.00
#
_symmetry.space_group_name_H-M   'P 1'
#
loop_
_entity.id
_entity.type
_entity.pdbx_description
1 polymer ?
#
loop_
_entity_poly.entity_id
_entity_poly.type
_entity_poly.pdbx_seq_one_letter_code
_entity_poly.pdbx_strand_id
1 'polypeptide(L)'
;MLRSREGRRAAQLWRSLGGGLSSNFWKLWGSSATANLADGVISVVLPLIAIRLSSSPAEVAAVSAAGLAPSLLFGLLAGGLADRLDRRWTMLAVQVLRVGVLGGLTLLAVADALSMPALYVAAFVFGTGEAFFDTNAQSIVPDLVGRERLVAANGRLYAAEMMMNSFVGPPIGGLLIAVSVPLALSGTVAGYAMGAFGLLLIRGSFRPKRSGPARRLHVEILEGLSYLVRHRLLLTLTTMVAMGRLGATAFFAIFALYAVAPGPMGLSEPQYGVLLVMFGIGSLLGSLLAARAVAILGRARILGLAQLVFALSIGVPAVSADPILVGAAFFVSGVAVMAWNITNVSLRQSIVPSRLLGRVHASHRFIANVAGLLGALTAGAVGEAIGLPAVFAIGAGIVVISVLGRLVVTESRIAEAEALERADSG
;
A
#
# COMPACT_ATOMS: atom_id res chain seq x y z
N MET A 1 43.96 18.37 -18.39
CA MET A 1 42.80 19.02 -17.74
C MET A 1 41.46 18.25 -17.88
N LEU A 2 41.24 17.41 -18.90
CA LEU A 2 39.98 16.65 -19.10
C LEU A 2 39.80 15.49 -18.10
N ARG A 3 40.87 14.72 -17.73
CA ARG A 3 40.80 13.62 -16.74
C ARG A 3 40.39 14.05 -15.34
N SER A 4 40.59 15.31 -14.95
CA SER A 4 40.18 15.82 -13.62
C SER A 4 38.69 16.21 -13.56
N ARG A 5 38.02 16.41 -14.71
CA ARG A 5 36.57 16.69 -14.76
C ARG A 5 35.74 15.42 -14.75
N GLU A 6 36.23 14.36 -15.42
CA GLU A 6 35.55 13.05 -15.41
C GLU A 6 35.66 12.36 -14.05
N GLY A 7 36.81 12.44 -13.42
CA GLY A 7 36.98 11.92 -12.05
C GLY A 7 36.12 12.68 -11.02
N ARG A 8 35.90 13.99 -11.21
CA ARG A 8 34.99 14.77 -10.35
C ARG A 8 33.51 14.46 -10.64
N ARG A 9 33.14 14.22 -11.91
CA ARG A 9 31.77 13.79 -12.27
C ARG A 9 31.50 12.38 -11.78
N ALA A 10 32.43 11.45 -11.93
CA ALA A 10 32.31 10.09 -11.38
C ALA A 10 32.22 10.10 -9.85
N ALA A 11 33.03 10.89 -9.17
CA ALA A 11 32.96 11.06 -7.72
C ALA A 11 31.68 11.79 -7.26
N GLN A 12 31.13 12.71 -8.04
CA GLN A 12 29.82 13.31 -7.81
C GLN A 12 28.69 12.34 -8.05
N LEU A 13 28.73 11.54 -9.13
CA LEU A 13 27.81 10.44 -9.40
C LEU A 13 27.89 9.36 -8.31
N TRP A 14 29.10 9.00 -7.87
CA TRP A 14 29.27 8.06 -6.75
C TRP A 14 28.71 8.60 -5.43
N ARG A 15 28.89 9.89 -5.14
CA ARG A 15 28.29 10.55 -3.97
C ARG A 15 26.76 10.69 -4.10
N SER A 16 26.24 10.90 -5.30
CA SER A 16 24.78 10.93 -5.55
C SER A 16 24.15 9.54 -5.56
N LEU A 17 24.92 8.50 -5.95
CA LEU A 17 24.49 7.11 -5.97
C LEU A 17 24.64 6.37 -4.62
N GLY A 18 25.11 7.02 -3.54
CA GLY A 18 25.13 6.39 -2.20
C GLY A 18 26.41 6.52 -1.41
N GLY A 19 27.44 7.13 -1.97
CA GLY A 19 28.64 7.46 -1.23
C GLY A 19 28.37 8.53 -0.19
N GLY A 20 27.93 8.16 1.04
CA GLY A 20 27.74 9.08 2.12
C GLY A 20 26.49 8.92 2.97
N LEU A 21 25.66 7.91 2.73
CA LEU A 21 24.57 7.55 3.64
C LEU A 21 25.15 6.87 4.90
N SER A 22 24.60 7.19 6.07
CA SER A 22 25.13 6.68 7.34
C SER A 22 25.02 5.15 7.46
N SER A 23 25.87 4.53 8.27
CA SER A 23 25.74 3.11 8.59
C SER A 23 24.39 2.76 9.20
N ASN A 24 23.80 3.67 10.00
CA ASN A 24 22.47 3.47 10.56
C ASN A 24 21.38 3.48 9.49
N PHE A 25 21.54 4.27 8.40
CA PHE A 25 20.62 4.21 7.27
C PHE A 25 20.63 2.84 6.57
N TRP A 26 21.80 2.25 6.33
CA TRP A 26 21.90 0.95 5.71
C TRP A 26 21.34 -0.19 6.57
N LYS A 27 21.44 -0.06 7.90
CA LYS A 27 20.76 -0.96 8.84
C LYS A 27 19.25 -0.82 8.78
N LEU A 28 18.72 0.41 8.71
CA LEU A 28 17.31 0.67 8.51
C LEU A 28 16.85 0.11 7.15
N TRP A 29 17.61 0.35 6.10
CA TRP A 29 17.30 -0.14 4.76
C TRP A 29 17.21 -1.67 4.73
N GLY A 30 18.20 -2.38 5.30
CA GLY A 30 18.19 -3.84 5.40
C GLY A 30 17.02 -4.35 6.24
N SER A 31 16.75 -3.72 7.39
CA SER A 31 15.60 -4.04 8.24
C SER A 31 14.27 -3.86 7.48
N SER A 32 14.11 -2.73 6.76
CA SER A 32 12.91 -2.47 5.96
C SER A 32 12.78 -3.45 4.79
N ALA A 33 13.89 -3.78 4.11
CA ALA A 33 13.86 -4.72 2.99
C ALA A 33 13.40 -6.11 3.44
N THR A 34 13.91 -6.63 4.56
CA THR A 34 13.51 -7.94 5.09
C THR A 34 12.09 -7.95 5.63
N ALA A 35 11.64 -6.85 6.27
CA ALA A 35 10.26 -6.70 6.70
C ALA A 35 9.29 -6.65 5.51
N ASN A 36 9.59 -5.85 4.48
CA ASN A 36 8.79 -5.77 3.27
C ASN A 36 8.76 -7.10 2.49
N LEU A 37 9.84 -7.88 2.52
CA LEU A 37 9.82 -9.24 1.98
C LEU A 37 8.82 -10.11 2.74
N ALA A 38 8.84 -10.07 4.07
CA ALA A 38 7.90 -10.80 4.90
C ALA A 38 6.44 -10.31 4.68
N ASP A 39 6.23 -8.99 4.52
CA ASP A 39 4.92 -8.41 4.15
C ASP A 39 4.44 -8.94 2.78
N GLY A 40 5.33 -9.03 1.79
CA GLY A 40 5.01 -9.60 0.47
C GLY A 40 4.70 -11.09 0.52
N VAL A 41 5.40 -11.87 1.33
CA VAL A 41 5.12 -13.30 1.55
C VAL A 41 3.76 -13.47 2.24
N ILE A 42 3.51 -12.77 3.34
CA ILE A 42 2.27 -12.94 4.12
C ILE A 42 1.03 -12.44 3.36
N SER A 43 1.17 -11.48 2.44
CA SER A 43 0.09 -11.00 1.60
C SER A 43 -0.51 -12.09 0.70
N VAL A 44 0.27 -13.14 0.40
CA VAL A 44 -0.16 -14.34 -0.33
C VAL A 44 -0.52 -15.47 0.62
N VAL A 45 0.30 -15.70 1.64
CA VAL A 45 0.17 -16.84 2.55
C VAL A 45 -1.13 -16.76 3.37
N LEU A 46 -1.48 -15.56 3.87
CA LEU A 46 -2.66 -15.42 4.74
C LEU A 46 -3.98 -15.71 3.98
N PRO A 47 -4.25 -15.13 2.80
CA PRO A 47 -5.39 -15.52 1.97
C PRO A 47 -5.40 -17.00 1.57
N LEU A 48 -4.23 -17.58 1.26
CA LEU A 48 -4.14 -19.00 0.89
C LEU A 48 -4.42 -19.94 2.07
N ILE A 49 -4.04 -19.59 3.29
CA ILE A 49 -4.46 -20.32 4.48
C ILE A 49 -5.97 -20.18 4.68
N ALA A 50 -6.52 -18.97 4.50
CA ALA A 50 -7.95 -18.74 4.69
C ALA A 50 -8.81 -19.61 3.76
N ILE A 51 -8.45 -19.73 2.47
CA ILE A 51 -9.18 -20.59 1.51
C ILE A 51 -9.00 -22.09 1.74
N ARG A 52 -7.94 -22.51 2.46
CA ARG A 52 -7.78 -23.89 2.92
C ARG A 52 -8.67 -24.21 4.12
N LEU A 53 -8.99 -23.22 4.95
CA LEU A 53 -9.82 -23.38 6.15
C LEU A 53 -11.30 -23.18 5.89
N SER A 54 -11.68 -22.36 4.90
CA SER A 54 -13.07 -22.06 4.58
C SER A 54 -13.27 -21.79 3.09
N SER A 55 -14.38 -22.28 2.57
CA SER A 55 -14.88 -21.94 1.22
C SER A 55 -15.89 -20.78 1.24
N SER A 56 -16.25 -20.25 2.44
CA SER A 56 -17.18 -19.12 2.57
C SER A 56 -16.51 -17.81 2.14
N PRO A 57 -17.04 -17.11 1.11
CA PRO A 57 -16.56 -15.79 0.73
C PRO A 57 -16.60 -14.78 1.88
N ALA A 58 -17.59 -14.87 2.77
CA ALA A 58 -17.72 -13.99 3.93
C ALA A 58 -16.59 -14.18 4.92
N GLU A 59 -16.26 -15.43 5.27
CA GLU A 59 -15.16 -15.73 6.19
C GLU A 59 -13.79 -15.33 5.62
N VAL A 60 -13.55 -15.64 4.34
CA VAL A 60 -12.28 -15.29 3.69
C VAL A 60 -12.12 -13.77 3.56
N ALA A 61 -13.16 -13.05 3.16
CA ALA A 61 -13.13 -11.60 3.06
C ALA A 61 -12.97 -10.91 4.44
N ALA A 62 -13.47 -11.53 5.51
CA ALA A 62 -13.30 -11.04 6.88
C ALA A 62 -11.83 -10.98 7.31
N VAL A 63 -10.94 -11.81 6.76
CA VAL A 63 -9.48 -11.69 7.00
C VAL A 63 -8.95 -10.36 6.49
N SER A 64 -9.33 -9.96 5.27
CA SER A 64 -8.94 -8.65 4.72
C SER A 64 -9.57 -7.49 5.51
N ALA A 65 -10.84 -7.62 5.91
CA ALA A 65 -11.51 -6.63 6.75
C ALA A 65 -10.83 -6.47 8.12
N ALA A 66 -10.44 -7.58 8.77
CA ALA A 66 -9.70 -7.56 10.02
C ALA A 66 -8.34 -6.86 9.89
N GLY A 67 -7.63 -7.05 8.77
CA GLY A 67 -6.37 -6.37 8.48
C GLY A 67 -6.52 -4.87 8.24
N LEU A 68 -7.64 -4.41 7.70
CA LEU A 68 -7.90 -3.00 7.44
C LEU A 68 -8.48 -2.22 8.63
N ALA A 69 -9.22 -2.90 9.51
CA ALA A 69 -9.88 -2.27 10.65
C ALA A 69 -8.93 -1.48 11.56
N PRO A 70 -7.70 -1.93 11.87
CA PRO A 70 -6.75 -1.18 12.69
C PRO A 70 -6.36 0.17 12.10
N SER A 71 -6.29 0.30 10.78
CA SER A 71 -5.93 1.56 10.12
C SER A 71 -6.95 2.67 10.40
N LEU A 72 -8.22 2.31 10.63
CA LEU A 72 -9.28 3.23 11.02
C LEU A 72 -9.25 3.53 12.53
N LEU A 73 -9.03 2.50 13.36
CA LEU A 73 -9.02 2.61 14.81
C LEU A 73 -7.76 3.33 15.32
N PHE A 74 -6.61 2.98 14.77
CA PHE A 74 -5.31 3.39 15.28
C PHE A 74 -4.53 4.31 14.33
N GLY A 75 -4.96 4.49 13.07
CA GLY A 75 -4.23 5.31 12.09
C GLY A 75 -3.98 6.74 12.57
N LEU A 76 -4.93 7.31 13.31
CA LEU A 76 -4.80 8.63 13.92
C LEU A 76 -3.97 8.60 15.21
N LEU A 77 -4.12 7.53 16.01
CA LEU A 77 -3.37 7.34 17.24
C LEU A 77 -1.90 7.05 16.96
N ALA A 78 -1.59 6.32 15.87
CA ALA A 78 -0.23 6.00 15.47
C ALA A 78 0.61 7.27 15.23
N GLY A 79 0.05 8.29 14.56
CA GLY A 79 0.70 9.59 14.40
C GLY A 79 0.98 10.27 15.74
N GLY A 80 -0.02 10.35 16.62
CA GLY A 80 0.13 10.98 17.94
C GLY A 80 1.08 10.23 18.89
N LEU A 81 1.20 8.89 18.77
CA LEU A 81 2.17 8.10 19.52
C LEU A 81 3.58 8.20 18.91
N ALA A 82 3.69 8.25 17.57
CA ALA A 82 4.98 8.45 16.90
C ALA A 82 5.66 9.76 17.30
N ASP A 83 4.89 10.78 17.71
CA ASP A 83 5.38 12.05 18.23
C ASP A 83 5.80 12.00 19.72
N ARG A 84 5.59 10.88 20.41
CA ARG A 84 5.85 10.74 21.85
C ARG A 84 6.85 9.63 22.18
N LEU A 85 6.86 8.56 21.40
CA LEU A 85 7.69 7.38 21.62
C LEU A 85 8.98 7.45 20.81
N ASP A 86 9.98 6.69 21.23
CA ASP A 86 11.20 6.51 20.43
C ASP A 86 10.87 5.64 19.21
N ARG A 87 11.06 6.22 18.03
CA ARG A 87 10.68 5.64 16.74
C ARG A 87 11.28 4.26 16.51
N ARG A 88 12.56 4.07 16.88
CA ARG A 88 13.26 2.78 16.75
C ARG A 88 12.63 1.71 17.63
N TRP A 89 12.35 2.03 18.90
CA TRP A 89 11.77 1.07 19.82
C TRP A 89 10.32 0.73 19.48
N THR A 90 9.56 1.68 18.94
CA THR A 90 8.21 1.42 18.44
C THR A 90 8.24 0.44 17.26
N MET A 91 9.13 0.68 16.27
CA MET A 91 9.30 -0.24 15.14
C MET A 91 9.73 -1.63 15.60
N LEU A 92 10.66 -1.72 16.56
CA LEU A 92 11.12 -3.00 17.12
C LEU A 92 9.98 -3.74 17.83
N ALA A 93 9.19 -3.06 18.64
CA ALA A 93 8.05 -3.66 19.34
C ALA A 93 7.03 -4.24 18.36
N VAL A 94 6.76 -3.52 17.25
CA VAL A 94 5.90 -4.02 16.17
C VAL A 94 6.46 -5.30 15.55
N GLN A 95 7.75 -5.34 15.23
CA GLN A 95 8.36 -6.53 14.63
C GLN A 95 8.33 -7.73 15.59
N VAL A 96 8.63 -7.52 16.87
CA VAL A 96 8.55 -8.57 17.90
C VAL A 96 7.12 -9.10 18.04
N LEU A 97 6.13 -8.21 18.02
CA LEU A 97 4.71 -8.60 18.06
C LEU A 97 4.34 -9.45 16.83
N ARG A 98 4.74 -9.04 15.63
CA ARG A 98 4.53 -9.80 14.38
C ARG A 98 5.18 -11.18 14.45
N VAL A 99 6.42 -11.27 14.91
CA VAL A 99 7.14 -12.54 15.15
C VAL A 99 6.38 -13.44 16.14
N GLY A 100 5.88 -12.88 17.24
CA GLY A 100 5.13 -13.63 18.25
C GLY A 100 3.81 -14.19 17.70
N VAL A 101 3.04 -13.37 16.98
CA VAL A 101 1.77 -13.80 16.39
C VAL A 101 1.98 -14.85 15.29
N LEU A 102 2.94 -14.66 14.40
CA LEU A 102 3.25 -15.65 13.38
C LEU A 102 3.85 -16.93 13.96
N GLY A 103 4.69 -16.81 14.99
CA GLY A 103 5.19 -17.97 15.74
C GLY A 103 4.04 -18.77 16.34
N GLY A 104 3.05 -18.09 16.92
CA GLY A 104 1.81 -18.71 17.41
C GLY A 104 1.03 -19.42 16.29
N LEU A 105 0.83 -18.73 15.14
CA LEU A 105 0.19 -19.36 13.96
C LEU A 105 1.00 -20.56 13.44
N THR A 106 2.33 -20.48 13.45
CA THR A 106 3.18 -21.62 13.05
C THR A 106 2.98 -22.82 13.96
N LEU A 107 2.93 -22.59 15.27
CA LEU A 107 2.67 -23.67 16.24
C LEU A 107 1.27 -24.27 16.05
N LEU A 108 0.24 -23.44 15.84
CA LEU A 108 -1.10 -23.92 15.51
C LEU A 108 -1.13 -24.71 14.20
N ALA A 109 -0.34 -24.29 13.19
CA ALA A 109 -0.22 -25.01 11.93
C ALA A 109 0.43 -26.38 12.09
N VAL A 110 1.48 -26.49 12.91
CA VAL A 110 2.14 -27.76 13.22
C VAL A 110 1.23 -28.70 14.02
N ALA A 111 0.37 -28.13 14.85
CA ALA A 111 -0.61 -28.88 15.66
C ALA A 111 -1.91 -29.18 14.93
N ASP A 112 -2.05 -28.86 13.64
CA ASP A 112 -3.28 -28.96 12.85
C ASP A 112 -4.49 -28.24 13.51
N ALA A 113 -4.22 -27.18 14.27
CA ALA A 113 -5.19 -26.41 15.05
C ALA A 113 -5.45 -25.00 14.51
N LEU A 114 -5.08 -24.74 13.25
CA LEU A 114 -5.38 -23.45 12.62
C LEU A 114 -6.89 -23.25 12.50
N SER A 115 -7.32 -22.01 12.70
CA SER A 115 -8.74 -21.64 12.64
C SER A 115 -8.92 -20.22 12.08
N MET A 116 -10.10 -19.93 11.51
CA MET A 116 -10.41 -18.58 11.01
C MET A 116 -10.27 -17.48 12.06
N PRO A 117 -10.73 -17.66 13.34
CA PRO A 117 -10.48 -16.68 14.38
C PRO A 117 -9.01 -16.35 14.62
N ALA A 118 -8.12 -17.35 14.55
CA ALA A 118 -6.67 -17.13 14.68
C ALA A 118 -6.13 -16.28 13.52
N LEU A 119 -6.63 -16.47 12.29
CA LEU A 119 -6.29 -15.63 11.14
C LEU A 119 -6.81 -14.20 11.28
N TYR A 120 -8.03 -14.01 11.81
CA TYR A 120 -8.57 -12.66 12.06
C TYR A 120 -7.71 -11.88 13.06
N VAL A 121 -7.31 -12.53 14.15
CA VAL A 121 -6.42 -11.94 15.16
C VAL A 121 -5.07 -11.57 14.52
N ALA A 122 -4.51 -12.48 13.74
CA ALA A 122 -3.24 -12.23 13.05
C ALA A 122 -3.37 -11.06 12.07
N ALA A 123 -4.38 -11.05 11.20
CA ALA A 123 -4.62 -9.97 10.24
C ALA A 123 -4.78 -8.62 10.96
N PHE A 124 -5.52 -8.57 12.07
CA PHE A 124 -5.70 -7.37 12.88
C PHE A 124 -4.38 -6.87 13.48
N VAL A 125 -3.56 -7.77 14.02
CA VAL A 125 -2.24 -7.41 14.56
C VAL A 125 -1.30 -6.91 13.45
N PHE A 126 -1.34 -7.54 12.25
CA PHE A 126 -0.55 -7.08 11.10
C PHE A 126 -0.95 -5.69 10.65
N GLY A 127 -2.24 -5.43 10.47
CA GLY A 127 -2.74 -4.10 10.11
C GLY A 127 -2.41 -3.03 11.15
N THR A 128 -2.45 -3.38 12.45
CA THR A 128 -2.00 -2.50 13.53
C THR A 128 -0.51 -2.21 13.38
N GLY A 129 0.29 -3.25 13.19
CA GLY A 129 1.73 -3.15 13.04
C GLY A 129 2.14 -2.30 11.84
N GLU A 130 1.47 -2.44 10.69
CA GLU A 130 1.71 -1.65 9.48
C GLU A 130 1.52 -0.15 9.74
N ALA A 131 0.40 0.24 10.37
CA ALA A 131 0.11 1.63 10.67
C ALA A 131 1.19 2.29 11.55
N PHE A 132 1.69 1.56 12.56
CA PHE A 132 2.74 2.06 13.46
C PHE A 132 4.13 2.01 12.82
N PHE A 133 4.46 0.95 12.11
CA PHE A 133 5.77 0.78 11.49
C PHE A 133 6.04 1.85 10.44
N ASP A 134 5.14 2.03 9.48
CA ASP A 134 5.29 2.96 8.36
C ASP A 134 5.42 4.41 8.82
N THR A 135 4.59 4.81 9.79
CA THR A 135 4.65 6.16 10.35
C THR A 135 6.01 6.45 10.99
N ASN A 136 6.56 5.49 11.74
CA ASN A 136 7.86 5.64 12.39
C ASN A 136 9.03 5.50 11.41
N ALA A 137 8.96 4.59 10.43
CA ALA A 137 9.98 4.40 9.41
C ALA A 137 10.19 5.66 8.56
N GLN A 138 9.11 6.33 8.15
CA GLN A 138 9.20 7.59 7.41
C GLN A 138 9.75 8.74 8.29
N SER A 139 9.38 8.75 9.57
CA SER A 139 9.77 9.82 10.51
C SER A 139 11.23 9.75 10.97
N ILE A 140 11.87 8.57 10.98
CA ILE A 140 13.25 8.38 11.43
C ILE A 140 14.29 8.75 10.35
N VAL A 141 13.92 8.71 9.06
CA VAL A 141 14.85 8.92 7.93
C VAL A 141 15.59 10.26 8.01
N PRO A 142 14.93 11.41 8.28
CA PRO A 142 15.63 12.70 8.38
C PRO A 142 16.72 12.74 9.45
N ASP A 143 16.52 12.00 10.54
CA ASP A 143 17.50 11.91 11.64
C ASP A 143 18.73 11.06 11.28
N LEU A 144 18.59 10.17 10.28
CA LEU A 144 19.66 9.27 9.84
C LEU A 144 20.53 9.82 8.71
N VAL A 145 19.97 10.67 7.81
CA VAL A 145 20.68 11.01 6.57
C VAL A 145 20.89 12.52 6.33
N GLY A 146 20.29 13.38 7.12
CA GLY A 146 20.27 14.82 6.88
C GLY A 146 19.38 15.22 5.69
N ARG A 147 19.00 16.51 5.64
CA ARG A 147 18.00 17.02 4.67
C ARG A 147 18.42 16.90 3.21
N GLU A 148 19.71 17.06 2.93
CA GLU A 148 20.27 17.05 1.55
C GLU A 148 20.15 15.68 0.86
N ARG A 149 20.03 14.60 1.64
CA ARG A 149 20.03 13.21 1.15
C ARG A 149 18.69 12.52 1.26
N LEU A 150 17.66 13.22 1.72
CA LEU A 150 16.32 12.64 1.92
C LEU A 150 15.74 12.03 0.65
N VAL A 151 15.89 12.71 -0.50
CA VAL A 151 15.38 12.22 -1.78
C VAL A 151 16.03 10.88 -2.15
N ALA A 152 17.37 10.79 -2.01
CA ALA A 152 18.10 9.56 -2.33
C ALA A 152 17.80 8.43 -1.33
N ALA A 153 17.63 8.74 -0.04
CA ALA A 153 17.29 7.78 0.99
C ALA A 153 15.87 7.23 0.81
N ASN A 154 14.89 8.11 0.64
CA ASN A 154 13.50 7.72 0.41
C ASN A 154 13.34 6.93 -0.87
N GLY A 155 14.03 7.32 -1.96
CA GLY A 155 14.02 6.57 -3.21
C GLY A 155 14.52 5.13 -3.04
N ARG A 156 15.57 4.89 -2.21
CA ARG A 156 16.07 3.54 -1.93
C ARG A 156 15.14 2.72 -1.06
N LEU A 157 14.54 3.33 -0.03
CA LEU A 157 13.55 2.66 0.81
C LEU A 157 12.33 2.25 -0.02
N TYR A 158 11.81 3.14 -0.84
CA TYR A 158 10.69 2.85 -1.72
C TYR A 158 11.00 1.78 -2.77
N ALA A 159 12.22 1.82 -3.36
CA ALA A 159 12.65 0.79 -4.29
C ALA A 159 12.77 -0.60 -3.62
N ALA A 160 13.29 -0.64 -2.38
CA ALA A 160 13.35 -1.89 -1.61
C ALA A 160 11.95 -2.40 -1.26
N GLU A 161 11.07 -1.53 -0.80
CA GLU A 161 9.66 -1.85 -0.52
C GLU A 161 8.97 -2.44 -1.75
N MET A 162 9.01 -1.74 -2.88
CA MET A 162 8.39 -2.18 -4.13
C MET A 162 8.96 -3.53 -4.59
N MET A 163 10.30 -3.68 -4.57
CA MET A 163 10.97 -4.90 -5.00
C MET A 163 10.61 -6.08 -4.09
N MET A 164 10.69 -5.90 -2.78
CA MET A 164 10.51 -7.00 -1.82
C MET A 164 9.04 -7.34 -1.62
N ASN A 165 8.17 -6.35 -1.51
CA ASN A 165 6.75 -6.56 -1.23
C ASN A 165 5.96 -7.00 -2.47
N SER A 166 6.21 -6.38 -3.64
CA SER A 166 5.37 -6.61 -4.83
C SER A 166 5.97 -7.58 -5.85
N PHE A 167 7.30 -7.77 -5.88
CA PHE A 167 7.94 -8.62 -6.88
C PHE A 167 8.49 -9.93 -6.31
N VAL A 168 9.22 -9.87 -5.20
CA VAL A 168 9.94 -11.03 -4.65
C VAL A 168 9.07 -11.81 -3.65
N GLY A 169 8.34 -11.09 -2.79
CA GLY A 169 7.55 -11.69 -1.73
C GLY A 169 6.43 -12.61 -2.22
N PRO A 170 5.53 -12.16 -3.13
CA PRO A 170 4.39 -12.96 -3.56
C PRO A 170 4.77 -14.32 -4.19
N PRO A 171 5.73 -14.43 -5.12
CA PRO A 171 6.17 -15.73 -5.63
C PRO A 171 6.78 -16.63 -4.55
N ILE A 172 7.59 -16.06 -3.65
CA ILE A 172 8.16 -16.82 -2.54
C ILE A 172 7.04 -17.32 -1.63
N GLY A 173 6.04 -16.49 -1.32
CA GLY A 173 4.87 -16.89 -0.55
C GLY A 173 4.13 -18.07 -1.17
N GLY A 174 3.84 -18.00 -2.47
CA GLY A 174 3.19 -19.07 -3.21
C GLY A 174 4.02 -20.36 -3.25
N LEU A 175 5.36 -20.26 -3.37
CA LEU A 175 6.26 -21.42 -3.35
C LEU A 175 6.33 -22.05 -1.95
N LEU A 176 6.50 -21.25 -0.90
CA LEU A 176 6.63 -21.77 0.45
C LEU A 176 5.36 -22.47 0.94
N ILE A 177 4.17 -21.87 0.66
CA ILE A 177 2.91 -22.46 1.10
C ILE A 177 2.55 -23.72 0.31
N ALA A 178 2.99 -23.85 -0.94
CA ALA A 178 2.86 -25.06 -1.74
C ALA A 178 3.64 -26.24 -1.13
N VAL A 179 4.73 -25.97 -0.42
CA VAL A 179 5.48 -27.00 0.31
C VAL A 179 4.76 -27.33 1.62
N SER A 180 4.53 -26.35 2.48
CA SER A 180 3.71 -26.49 3.69
C SER A 180 3.34 -25.15 4.32
N VAL A 181 2.22 -25.11 5.03
CA VAL A 181 1.80 -23.92 5.80
C VAL A 181 2.81 -23.55 6.90
N PRO A 182 3.31 -24.52 7.73
CA PRO A 182 4.33 -24.20 8.73
C PRO A 182 5.60 -23.59 8.15
N LEU A 183 6.05 -24.07 6.96
CA LEU A 183 7.24 -23.53 6.29
C LEU A 183 7.03 -22.08 5.84
N ALA A 184 5.86 -21.78 5.25
CA ALA A 184 5.54 -20.43 4.81
C ALA A 184 5.47 -19.44 5.98
N LEU A 185 4.83 -19.84 7.07
CA LEU A 185 4.72 -19.02 8.28
C LEU A 185 6.08 -18.82 8.96
N SER A 186 6.88 -19.90 9.12
CA SER A 186 8.23 -19.80 9.72
C SER A 186 9.20 -18.99 8.88
N GLY A 187 9.13 -19.08 7.55
CA GLY A 187 9.89 -18.22 6.64
C GLY A 187 9.55 -16.74 6.83
N THR A 188 8.28 -16.43 7.00
CA THR A 188 7.82 -15.06 7.30
C THR A 188 8.27 -14.59 8.69
N VAL A 189 8.23 -15.47 9.72
CA VAL A 189 8.81 -15.21 11.05
C VAL A 189 10.29 -14.83 10.93
N ALA A 190 11.07 -15.59 10.16
CA ALA A 190 12.49 -15.31 9.95
C ALA A 190 12.71 -13.94 9.30
N GLY A 191 11.91 -13.55 8.32
CA GLY A 191 11.96 -12.23 7.67
C GLY A 191 11.76 -11.08 8.66
N TYR A 192 10.72 -11.14 9.50
CA TYR A 192 10.48 -10.12 10.52
C TYR A 192 11.50 -10.16 11.66
N ALA A 193 12.00 -11.32 12.04
CA ALA A 193 13.06 -11.45 13.04
C ALA A 193 14.37 -10.81 12.53
N MET A 194 14.74 -11.01 11.25
CA MET A 194 15.86 -10.31 10.63
C MET A 194 15.63 -8.79 10.59
N GLY A 195 14.42 -8.35 10.29
CA GLY A 195 14.04 -6.93 10.36
C GLY A 195 14.21 -6.36 11.78
N ALA A 196 13.73 -7.06 12.79
CA ALA A 196 13.89 -6.70 14.20
C ALA A 196 15.38 -6.63 14.61
N PHE A 197 16.16 -7.62 14.19
CA PHE A 197 17.62 -7.63 14.43
C PHE A 197 18.31 -6.44 13.78
N GLY A 198 17.96 -6.09 12.54
CA GLY A 198 18.46 -4.90 11.86
C GLY A 198 18.19 -3.60 12.65
N LEU A 199 17.01 -3.46 13.25
CA LEU A 199 16.65 -2.33 14.10
C LEU A 199 17.48 -2.30 15.40
N LEU A 200 17.78 -3.45 15.99
CA LEU A 200 18.66 -3.53 17.19
C LEU A 200 20.07 -3.05 16.92
N LEU A 201 20.58 -3.16 15.70
CA LEU A 201 21.89 -2.69 15.31
C LEU A 201 21.98 -1.16 15.13
N ILE A 202 20.86 -0.46 14.98
CA ILE A 202 20.81 1.00 14.86
C ILE A 202 21.17 1.60 16.21
N ARG A 203 22.15 2.50 16.24
CA ARG A 203 22.61 3.17 17.46
C ARG A 203 22.08 4.59 17.53
N GLY A 204 21.64 5.02 18.70
CA GLY A 204 21.14 6.37 18.96
C GLY A 204 19.74 6.35 19.60
N SER A 205 19.28 7.51 20.03
CA SER A 205 17.92 7.76 20.51
C SER A 205 17.20 8.63 19.47
N PHE A 206 16.03 8.19 19.04
CA PHE A 206 15.23 8.82 17.98
C PHE A 206 13.89 9.31 18.54
N ARG A 207 13.96 9.87 19.76
CA ARG A 207 12.80 10.52 20.37
C ARG A 207 12.52 11.85 19.69
N PRO A 208 11.28 12.12 19.30
CA PRO A 208 10.90 13.39 18.69
C PRO A 208 11.23 14.56 19.63
N LYS A 209 11.85 15.60 19.10
CA LYS A 209 12.00 16.87 19.84
C LYS A 209 10.64 17.56 19.81
N ARG A 210 10.01 17.72 20.97
CA ARG A 210 8.71 18.41 21.08
C ARG A 210 8.83 19.84 20.57
N SER A 211 8.11 20.16 19.50
CA SER A 211 7.95 21.52 18.99
C SER A 211 6.49 21.95 19.23
N GLY A 212 6.23 22.67 20.31
CA GLY A 212 4.97 23.33 20.58
C GLY A 212 3.87 22.50 21.28
N PRO A 213 2.76 23.13 21.68
CA PRO A 213 1.62 22.48 22.30
C PRO A 213 0.92 21.56 21.27
N ALA A 214 0.69 20.31 21.67
CA ALA A 214 -0.07 19.36 20.85
C ALA A 214 -1.49 19.90 20.63
N ARG A 215 -1.81 20.30 19.40
CA ARG A 215 -3.21 20.58 19.03
C ARG A 215 -4.03 19.29 19.14
N ARG A 216 -5.30 19.43 19.44
CA ARG A 216 -6.20 18.28 19.57
C ARG A 216 -6.40 17.65 18.17
N LEU A 217 -5.96 16.41 18.01
CA LEU A 217 -5.92 15.67 16.74
C LEU A 217 -7.27 15.68 15.99
N HIS A 218 -8.38 15.57 16.73
CA HIS A 218 -9.73 15.64 16.14
C HIS A 218 -10.03 16.99 15.47
N VAL A 219 -9.47 18.10 15.99
CA VAL A 219 -9.65 19.43 15.39
C VAL A 219 -8.91 19.52 14.06
N GLU A 220 -7.70 18.97 13.99
CA GLU A 220 -6.91 18.95 12.74
C GLU A 220 -7.56 18.10 11.65
N ILE A 221 -8.17 16.98 12.03
CA ILE A 221 -8.92 16.14 11.08
C ILE A 221 -10.16 16.84 10.58
N LEU A 222 -10.94 17.44 11.48
CA LEU A 222 -12.15 18.17 11.10
C LEU A 222 -11.81 19.37 10.19
N GLU A 223 -10.70 20.05 10.43
CA GLU A 223 -10.22 21.14 9.57
C GLU A 223 -9.84 20.64 8.18
N GLY A 224 -9.08 19.53 8.09
CA GLY A 224 -8.73 18.88 6.83
C GLY A 224 -9.96 18.37 6.07
N LEU A 225 -10.91 17.76 6.78
CA LEU A 225 -12.15 17.26 6.21
C LEU A 225 -13.05 18.41 5.73
N SER A 226 -13.18 19.48 6.52
CA SER A 226 -13.95 20.66 6.16
C SER A 226 -13.39 21.33 4.89
N TYR A 227 -12.06 21.46 4.80
CA TYR A 227 -11.42 22.00 3.61
C TYR A 227 -11.67 21.11 2.38
N LEU A 228 -11.51 19.78 2.54
CA LEU A 228 -11.72 18.79 1.49
C LEU A 228 -13.14 18.82 0.95
N VAL A 229 -14.16 18.87 1.84
CA VAL A 229 -15.59 18.87 1.45
C VAL A 229 -15.98 20.17 0.77
N ARG A 230 -15.43 21.30 1.19
CA ARG A 230 -15.72 22.61 0.58
C ARG A 230 -15.04 22.79 -0.79
N HIS A 231 -13.95 22.06 -1.05
CA HIS A 231 -13.22 22.16 -2.32
C HIS A 231 -13.70 21.10 -3.30
N ARG A 232 -14.58 21.47 -4.24
CA ARG A 232 -15.26 20.55 -5.16
C ARG A 232 -14.31 19.60 -5.93
N LEU A 233 -13.16 20.10 -6.38
CA LEU A 233 -12.17 19.30 -7.10
C LEU A 233 -11.53 18.24 -6.19
N LEU A 234 -11.12 18.62 -4.97
CA LEU A 234 -10.54 17.69 -3.99
C LEU A 234 -11.53 16.63 -3.51
N LEU A 235 -12.79 17.05 -3.28
CA LEU A 235 -13.85 16.11 -2.91
C LEU A 235 -14.07 15.07 -4.02
N THR A 236 -14.14 15.50 -5.28
CA THR A 236 -14.31 14.61 -6.42
C THR A 236 -13.13 13.63 -6.54
N LEU A 237 -11.89 14.12 -6.45
CA LEU A 237 -10.69 13.26 -6.47
C LEU A 237 -10.71 12.25 -5.32
N THR A 238 -11.10 12.68 -4.13
CA THR A 238 -11.21 11.79 -2.96
C THR A 238 -12.29 10.74 -3.15
N THR A 239 -13.44 11.10 -3.71
CA THR A 239 -14.51 10.15 -4.02
C THR A 239 -14.07 9.13 -5.07
N MET A 240 -13.36 9.55 -6.11
CA MET A 240 -12.78 8.63 -7.11
C MET A 240 -11.80 7.64 -6.46
N VAL A 241 -10.94 8.11 -5.54
CA VAL A 241 -10.05 7.21 -4.77
C VAL A 241 -10.85 6.25 -3.90
N ALA A 242 -11.85 6.74 -3.18
CA ALA A 242 -12.67 5.92 -2.29
C ALA A 242 -13.38 4.80 -3.06
N MET A 243 -13.99 5.10 -4.20
CA MET A 243 -14.64 4.12 -5.06
C MET A 243 -13.63 3.13 -5.66
N GLY A 244 -12.47 3.61 -6.12
CA GLY A 244 -11.37 2.76 -6.58
C GLY A 244 -10.85 1.83 -5.47
N ARG A 245 -10.67 2.35 -4.27
CA ARG A 245 -10.22 1.56 -3.11
C ARG A 245 -11.24 0.51 -2.69
N LEU A 246 -12.54 0.87 -2.70
CA LEU A 246 -13.62 -0.07 -2.43
C LEU A 246 -13.60 -1.23 -3.43
N GLY A 247 -13.58 -0.94 -4.74
CA GLY A 247 -13.52 -1.96 -5.78
C GLY A 247 -12.27 -2.83 -5.71
N ALA A 248 -11.09 -2.21 -5.51
CA ALA A 248 -9.83 -2.94 -5.35
C ALA A 248 -9.86 -3.90 -4.15
N THR A 249 -10.32 -3.41 -3.00
CA THR A 249 -10.34 -4.22 -1.78
C THR A 249 -11.40 -5.32 -1.87
N ALA A 250 -12.56 -5.04 -2.44
CA ALA A 250 -13.56 -6.06 -2.72
C ALA A 250 -13.00 -7.16 -3.62
N PHE A 251 -12.26 -6.78 -4.67
CA PHE A 251 -11.57 -7.71 -5.56
C PHE A 251 -10.60 -8.61 -4.79
N PHE A 252 -9.60 -8.03 -4.12
CA PHE A 252 -8.53 -8.79 -3.46
C PHE A 252 -9.00 -9.60 -2.26
N ALA A 253 -10.09 -9.20 -1.59
CA ALA A 253 -10.62 -9.91 -0.44
C ALA A 253 -11.07 -11.35 -0.74
N ILE A 254 -11.52 -11.61 -1.99
CA ILE A 254 -12.04 -12.92 -2.41
C ILE A 254 -11.27 -13.52 -3.60
N PHE A 255 -10.30 -12.79 -4.16
CA PHE A 255 -9.66 -13.21 -5.41
C PHE A 255 -8.91 -14.53 -5.26
N ALA A 256 -8.35 -14.85 -4.08
CA ALA A 256 -7.71 -16.13 -3.84
C ALA A 256 -8.68 -17.32 -4.00
N LEU A 257 -9.95 -17.19 -3.52
CA LEU A 257 -11.00 -18.20 -3.72
C LEU A 257 -11.33 -18.44 -5.20
N TYR A 258 -11.26 -17.38 -6.00
CA TYR A 258 -11.53 -17.46 -7.44
C TYR A 258 -10.34 -18.02 -8.22
N ALA A 259 -9.13 -17.63 -7.84
CA ALA A 259 -7.91 -17.89 -8.60
C ALA A 259 -7.32 -19.28 -8.34
N VAL A 260 -7.29 -19.73 -7.08
CA VAL A 260 -6.60 -20.97 -6.70
C VAL A 260 -7.56 -22.16 -6.69
N ALA A 261 -7.09 -23.32 -7.16
CA ALA A 261 -7.89 -24.56 -7.19
C ALA A 261 -8.44 -24.89 -5.77
N PRO A 262 -9.71 -25.27 -5.63
CA PRO A 262 -10.67 -25.63 -6.68
C PRO A 262 -11.44 -24.44 -7.31
N GLY A 263 -10.99 -23.22 -7.14
CA GLY A 263 -11.61 -22.04 -7.74
C GLY A 263 -11.61 -22.05 -9.28
N PRO A 264 -12.42 -21.19 -9.92
CA PRO A 264 -12.65 -21.20 -11.37
C PRO A 264 -11.41 -21.10 -12.26
N MET A 265 -10.36 -20.37 -11.83
CA MET A 265 -9.11 -20.27 -12.60
C MET A 265 -8.22 -21.50 -12.47
N GLY A 266 -8.37 -22.32 -11.42
CA GLY A 266 -7.64 -23.57 -11.22
C GLY A 266 -6.12 -23.42 -11.03
N LEU A 267 -5.64 -22.24 -10.62
CA LEU A 267 -4.21 -22.00 -10.42
C LEU A 267 -3.66 -22.78 -9.23
N SER A 268 -2.40 -23.20 -9.34
CA SER A 268 -1.63 -23.59 -8.18
C SER A 268 -1.21 -22.37 -7.37
N GLU A 269 -0.86 -22.57 -6.10
CA GLU A 269 -0.42 -21.48 -5.21
C GLU A 269 0.83 -20.72 -5.71
N PRO A 270 1.86 -21.39 -6.30
CA PRO A 270 2.96 -20.68 -6.94
C PRO A 270 2.51 -19.83 -8.15
N GLN A 271 1.59 -20.35 -8.98
CA GLN A 271 1.07 -19.58 -10.11
C GLN A 271 0.28 -18.35 -9.66
N TYR A 272 -0.48 -18.45 -8.57
CA TYR A 272 -1.14 -17.30 -7.95
C TYR A 272 -0.13 -16.24 -7.50
N GLY A 273 0.95 -16.63 -6.82
CA GLY A 273 2.02 -15.72 -6.44
C GLY A 273 2.67 -15.01 -7.63
N VAL A 274 2.91 -15.73 -8.73
CA VAL A 274 3.45 -15.15 -9.98
C VAL A 274 2.45 -14.22 -10.65
N LEU A 275 1.16 -14.56 -10.63
CA LEU A 275 0.11 -13.71 -11.21
C LEU A 275 0.09 -12.32 -10.58
N LEU A 276 0.27 -12.22 -9.26
CA LEU A 276 0.29 -10.94 -8.56
C LEU A 276 1.48 -10.05 -8.97
N VAL A 277 2.59 -10.63 -9.40
CA VAL A 277 3.75 -9.88 -9.91
C VAL A 277 3.42 -9.09 -11.18
N MET A 278 2.47 -9.54 -11.99
CA MET A 278 2.06 -8.82 -13.21
C MET A 278 1.60 -7.41 -12.90
N PHE A 279 0.87 -7.22 -11.80
CA PHE A 279 0.49 -5.89 -11.32
C PHE A 279 1.71 -5.03 -10.95
N GLY A 280 2.70 -5.61 -10.27
CA GLY A 280 3.96 -4.93 -9.94
C GLY A 280 4.71 -4.48 -11.19
N ILE A 281 4.90 -5.38 -12.17
CA ILE A 281 5.58 -5.07 -13.45
C ILE A 281 4.84 -3.92 -14.17
N GLY A 282 3.51 -4.01 -14.24
CA GLY A 282 2.67 -2.94 -14.79
C GLY A 282 2.87 -1.61 -14.06
N SER A 283 2.90 -1.63 -12.72
CA SER A 283 3.11 -0.44 -11.89
C SER A 283 4.48 0.20 -12.13
N LEU A 284 5.53 -0.60 -12.29
CA LEU A 284 6.85 -0.11 -12.64
C LEU A 284 6.84 0.61 -14.00
N LEU A 285 6.26 -0.01 -15.02
CA LEU A 285 6.13 0.59 -16.34
C LEU A 285 5.28 1.86 -16.28
N GLY A 286 4.17 1.84 -15.55
CA GLY A 286 3.31 2.98 -15.33
C GLY A 286 4.05 4.16 -14.70
N SER A 287 4.95 3.91 -13.75
CA SER A 287 5.77 4.96 -13.12
C SER A 287 6.73 5.64 -14.10
N LEU A 288 7.31 4.88 -15.03
CA LEU A 288 8.22 5.39 -16.06
C LEU A 288 7.49 6.17 -17.15
N LEU A 289 6.26 5.79 -17.45
CA LEU A 289 5.47 6.40 -18.53
C LEU A 289 4.58 7.57 -18.07
N ALA A 290 4.27 7.68 -16.76
CA ALA A 290 3.31 8.64 -16.22
C ALA A 290 3.57 10.08 -16.66
N ALA A 291 4.81 10.57 -16.57
CA ALA A 291 5.15 11.94 -16.92
C ALA A 291 4.91 12.22 -18.42
N ARG A 292 5.28 11.28 -19.30
CA ARG A 292 5.05 11.39 -20.75
C ARG A 292 3.56 11.33 -21.08
N ALA A 293 2.84 10.41 -20.45
CA ALA A 293 1.40 10.26 -20.65
C ALA A 293 0.65 11.54 -20.25
N VAL A 294 1.01 12.13 -19.09
CA VAL A 294 0.45 13.41 -18.64
C VAL A 294 0.79 14.56 -19.60
N ALA A 295 2.02 14.62 -20.13
CA ALA A 295 2.41 15.65 -21.08
C ALA A 295 1.63 15.57 -22.41
N ILE A 296 1.28 14.37 -22.85
CA ILE A 296 0.56 14.15 -24.13
C ILE A 296 -0.96 14.29 -23.94
N LEU A 297 -1.52 13.69 -22.90
CA LEU A 297 -2.98 13.57 -22.73
C LEU A 297 -3.58 14.60 -21.77
N GLY A 298 -2.77 15.21 -20.93
CA GLY A 298 -3.22 16.08 -19.84
C GLY A 298 -3.60 15.29 -18.58
N ARG A 299 -3.63 15.99 -17.44
CA ARG A 299 -3.90 15.40 -16.11
C ARG A 299 -5.31 14.84 -15.96
N ALA A 300 -6.31 15.62 -16.39
CA ALA A 300 -7.72 15.25 -16.28
C ALA A 300 -8.06 13.99 -17.10
N ARG A 301 -7.49 13.85 -18.31
CA ARG A 301 -7.72 12.66 -19.15
C ARG A 301 -7.03 11.44 -18.56
N ILE A 302 -5.80 11.57 -18.06
CA ILE A 302 -5.09 10.45 -17.41
C ILE A 302 -5.86 9.94 -16.21
N LEU A 303 -6.39 10.81 -15.35
CA LEU A 303 -7.19 10.41 -14.19
C LEU A 303 -8.45 9.64 -14.61
N GLY A 304 -9.15 10.09 -15.65
CA GLY A 304 -10.34 9.40 -16.15
C GLY A 304 -10.04 8.06 -16.83
N LEU A 305 -9.05 8.04 -17.74
CA LEU A 305 -8.68 6.85 -18.50
C LEU A 305 -8.09 5.77 -17.59
N ALA A 306 -7.19 6.13 -16.68
CA ALA A 306 -6.59 5.18 -15.75
C ALA A 306 -7.65 4.55 -14.82
N GLN A 307 -8.63 5.34 -14.37
CA GLN A 307 -9.75 4.84 -13.57
C GLN A 307 -10.62 3.85 -14.37
N LEU A 308 -10.91 4.17 -15.63
CA LEU A 308 -11.66 3.29 -16.51
C LEU A 308 -10.90 1.98 -16.81
N VAL A 309 -9.63 2.08 -17.16
CA VAL A 309 -8.76 0.91 -17.39
C VAL A 309 -8.69 0.03 -16.15
N PHE A 310 -8.52 0.62 -14.97
CA PHE A 310 -8.55 -0.11 -13.72
C PHE A 310 -9.88 -0.82 -13.49
N ALA A 311 -11.00 -0.12 -13.70
CA ALA A 311 -12.34 -0.70 -13.56
C ALA A 311 -12.54 -1.91 -14.47
N LEU A 312 -12.20 -1.77 -15.77
CA LEU A 312 -12.30 -2.86 -16.72
C LEU A 312 -11.41 -4.06 -16.34
N SER A 313 -10.19 -3.77 -15.86
CA SER A 313 -9.24 -4.81 -15.44
C SER A 313 -9.75 -5.65 -14.26
N ILE A 314 -10.30 -5.01 -13.22
CA ILE A 314 -10.89 -5.76 -12.08
C ILE A 314 -12.21 -6.44 -12.43
N GLY A 315 -12.85 -6.05 -13.53
CA GLY A 315 -14.06 -6.69 -14.06
C GLY A 315 -13.78 -7.95 -14.86
N VAL A 316 -12.56 -8.19 -15.34
CA VAL A 316 -12.22 -9.35 -16.19
C VAL A 316 -12.63 -10.68 -15.56
N PRO A 317 -12.39 -10.97 -14.27
CA PRO A 317 -12.78 -12.25 -13.67
C PRO A 317 -14.29 -12.46 -13.58
N ALA A 318 -15.11 -11.43 -13.78
CA ALA A 318 -16.56 -11.60 -13.86
C ALA A 318 -16.99 -12.33 -15.13
N VAL A 319 -16.20 -12.27 -16.20
CA VAL A 319 -16.54 -12.79 -17.54
C VAL A 319 -15.60 -13.87 -18.03
N SER A 320 -14.40 -13.99 -17.44
CA SER A 320 -13.40 -14.98 -17.87
C SER A 320 -12.53 -15.43 -16.69
N ALA A 321 -12.32 -16.75 -16.62
CA ALA A 321 -11.36 -17.38 -15.69
C ALA A 321 -10.02 -17.71 -16.35
N ASP A 322 -9.74 -17.22 -17.57
CA ASP A 322 -8.47 -17.45 -18.26
C ASP A 322 -7.32 -16.75 -17.53
N PRO A 323 -6.31 -17.51 -17.03
CA PRO A 323 -5.18 -16.94 -16.31
C PRO A 323 -4.35 -15.94 -17.11
N ILE A 324 -4.26 -16.12 -18.42
CA ILE A 324 -3.49 -15.23 -19.31
C ILE A 324 -4.21 -13.89 -19.42
N LEU A 325 -5.52 -13.91 -19.65
CA LEU A 325 -6.33 -12.70 -19.74
C LEU A 325 -6.35 -11.92 -18.43
N VAL A 326 -6.52 -12.63 -17.29
CA VAL A 326 -6.48 -12.02 -15.97
C VAL A 326 -5.07 -11.46 -15.66
N GLY A 327 -4.02 -12.19 -16.03
CA GLY A 327 -2.62 -11.70 -15.88
C GLY A 327 -2.35 -10.45 -16.70
N ALA A 328 -2.84 -10.39 -17.94
CA ALA A 328 -2.76 -9.18 -18.78
C ALA A 328 -3.55 -8.01 -18.15
N ALA A 329 -4.73 -8.29 -17.59
CA ALA A 329 -5.54 -7.31 -16.87
C ALA A 329 -4.81 -6.77 -15.64
N PHE A 330 -4.12 -7.63 -14.85
CA PHE A 330 -3.28 -7.20 -13.73
C PHE A 330 -2.14 -6.28 -14.16
N PHE A 331 -1.45 -6.64 -15.25
CA PHE A 331 -0.38 -5.80 -15.80
C PHE A 331 -0.89 -4.42 -16.22
N VAL A 332 -1.96 -4.38 -17.02
CA VAL A 332 -2.57 -3.13 -17.50
C VAL A 332 -3.13 -2.30 -16.35
N SER A 333 -3.74 -2.96 -15.36
CA SER A 333 -4.20 -2.35 -14.11
C SER A 333 -3.06 -1.68 -13.35
N GLY A 334 -1.90 -2.35 -13.24
CA GLY A 334 -0.72 -1.79 -12.59
C GLY A 334 -0.25 -0.50 -13.26
N VAL A 335 -0.16 -0.48 -14.61
CA VAL A 335 0.19 0.72 -15.38
C VAL A 335 -0.78 1.87 -15.07
N ALA A 336 -2.08 1.58 -15.12
CA ALA A 336 -3.14 2.57 -14.92
C ALA A 336 -3.12 3.14 -13.49
N VAL A 337 -3.08 2.27 -12.48
CA VAL A 337 -3.09 2.67 -11.06
C VAL A 337 -1.88 3.53 -10.72
N MET A 338 -0.69 3.21 -11.23
CA MET A 338 0.51 4.00 -10.96
C MET A 338 0.47 5.36 -11.63
N ALA A 339 0.06 5.44 -12.90
CA ALA A 339 -0.12 6.70 -13.61
C ALA A 339 -1.15 7.61 -12.91
N TRP A 340 -2.26 7.01 -12.47
CA TRP A 340 -3.29 7.69 -11.70
C TRP A 340 -2.75 8.22 -10.36
N ASN A 341 -2.02 7.39 -9.62
CA ASN A 341 -1.49 7.72 -8.28
C ASN A 341 -0.51 8.90 -8.34
N ILE A 342 0.45 8.85 -9.26
CA ILE A 342 1.43 9.93 -9.46
C ILE A 342 0.70 11.23 -9.82
N THR A 343 -0.24 11.19 -10.76
CA THR A 343 -0.99 12.37 -11.20
C THR A 343 -1.83 12.96 -10.08
N ASN A 344 -2.57 12.12 -9.32
CA ASN A 344 -3.43 12.55 -8.23
C ASN A 344 -2.64 13.15 -7.05
N VAL A 345 -1.50 12.53 -6.68
CA VAL A 345 -0.64 13.06 -5.60
C VAL A 345 -0.06 14.41 -6.00
N SER A 346 0.51 14.52 -7.20
CA SER A 346 1.08 15.78 -7.71
C SER A 346 0.02 16.88 -7.77
N LEU A 347 -1.19 16.55 -8.24
CA LEU A 347 -2.29 17.52 -8.33
C LEU A 347 -2.72 18.02 -6.93
N ARG A 348 -2.86 17.14 -5.95
CA ARG A 348 -3.17 17.56 -4.57
C ARG A 348 -2.10 18.47 -3.98
N GLN A 349 -0.83 18.17 -4.26
CA GLN A 349 0.28 18.99 -3.78
C GLN A 349 0.32 20.39 -4.43
N SER A 350 -0.22 20.54 -5.64
CA SER A 350 -0.23 21.83 -6.34
C SER A 350 -1.44 22.71 -6.00
N ILE A 351 -2.54 22.13 -5.46
CA ILE A 351 -3.79 22.87 -5.19
C ILE A 351 -4.14 23.02 -3.70
N VAL A 352 -3.37 22.37 -2.81
CA VAL A 352 -3.62 22.43 -1.36
C VAL A 352 -2.54 23.29 -0.70
N PRO A 353 -2.91 24.34 0.08
CA PRO A 353 -1.95 25.13 0.84
C PRO A 353 -1.03 24.25 1.70
N SER A 354 0.26 24.56 1.71
CA SER A 354 1.28 23.76 2.40
C SER A 354 0.95 23.54 3.89
N ARG A 355 0.32 24.53 4.55
CA ARG A 355 -0.15 24.47 5.95
C ARG A 355 -1.26 23.44 6.20
N LEU A 356 -2.05 23.10 5.17
CA LEU A 356 -3.18 22.17 5.23
C LEU A 356 -2.89 20.79 4.60
N LEU A 357 -1.79 20.67 3.83
CA LEU A 357 -1.48 19.49 3.03
C LEU A 357 -1.50 18.19 3.86
N GLY A 358 -0.89 18.20 5.04
CA GLY A 358 -0.87 17.04 5.93
C GLY A 358 -2.28 16.65 6.43
N ARG A 359 -3.11 17.65 6.78
CA ARG A 359 -4.48 17.43 7.28
C ARG A 359 -5.42 16.91 6.18
N VAL A 360 -5.35 17.51 5.00
CA VAL A 360 -6.11 17.05 3.82
C VAL A 360 -5.68 15.64 3.41
N HIS A 361 -4.37 15.34 3.45
CA HIS A 361 -3.86 14.00 3.16
C HIS A 361 -4.36 12.96 4.17
N ALA A 362 -4.37 13.29 5.47
CA ALA A 362 -4.90 12.40 6.51
C ALA A 362 -6.40 12.13 6.32
N SER A 363 -7.20 13.17 6.05
CA SER A 363 -8.65 13.03 5.78
C SER A 363 -8.93 12.19 4.54
N HIS A 364 -8.18 12.43 3.46
CA HIS A 364 -8.26 11.64 2.23
C HIS A 364 -7.94 10.16 2.47
N ARG A 365 -6.85 9.87 3.19
CA ARG A 365 -6.45 8.49 3.55
C ARG A 365 -7.48 7.81 4.44
N PHE A 366 -8.07 8.54 5.38
CA PHE A 366 -9.13 8.01 6.24
C PHE A 366 -10.35 7.58 5.42
N ILE A 367 -10.85 8.44 4.51
CA ILE A 367 -11.97 8.12 3.62
C ILE A 367 -11.66 6.92 2.74
N ALA A 368 -10.45 6.84 2.17
CA ALA A 368 -10.02 5.72 1.36
C ALA A 368 -9.98 4.40 2.17
N ASN A 369 -9.54 4.43 3.43
CA ASN A 369 -9.50 3.25 4.30
C ASN A 369 -10.90 2.79 4.72
N VAL A 370 -11.82 3.73 5.02
CA VAL A 370 -13.23 3.40 5.25
C VAL A 370 -13.83 2.69 4.03
N ALA A 371 -13.61 3.24 2.83
CA ALA A 371 -14.07 2.63 1.58
C ALA A 371 -13.44 1.24 1.36
N GLY A 372 -12.16 1.06 1.68
CA GLY A 372 -11.50 -0.23 1.63
C GLY A 372 -12.12 -1.26 2.56
N LEU A 373 -12.37 -0.89 3.82
CA LEU A 373 -13.03 -1.79 4.77
C LEU A 373 -14.45 -2.19 4.29
N LEU A 374 -15.23 -1.22 3.83
CA LEU A 374 -16.55 -1.48 3.24
C LEU A 374 -16.45 -2.40 2.02
N GLY A 375 -15.41 -2.22 1.19
CA GLY A 375 -15.14 -3.10 0.05
C GLY A 375 -14.90 -4.55 0.46
N ALA A 376 -14.08 -4.81 1.49
CA ALA A 376 -13.85 -6.16 1.99
C ALA A 376 -15.14 -6.79 2.56
N LEU A 377 -15.89 -6.05 3.39
CA LEU A 377 -17.13 -6.54 4.00
C LEU A 377 -18.21 -6.81 2.96
N THR A 378 -18.40 -5.91 1.99
CA THR A 378 -19.39 -6.10 0.92
C THR A 378 -19.00 -7.23 -0.01
N ALA A 379 -17.70 -7.46 -0.27
CA ALA A 379 -17.23 -8.58 -1.08
C ALA A 379 -17.64 -9.93 -0.50
N GLY A 380 -17.47 -10.09 0.84
CA GLY A 380 -17.91 -11.29 1.52
C GLY A 380 -19.42 -11.52 1.40
N ALA A 381 -20.22 -10.49 1.72
CA ALA A 381 -21.68 -10.58 1.67
C ALA A 381 -22.22 -10.85 0.24
N VAL A 382 -21.70 -10.14 -0.75
CA VAL A 382 -22.10 -10.32 -2.17
C VAL A 382 -21.64 -11.68 -2.68
N GLY A 383 -20.39 -12.08 -2.37
CA GLY A 383 -19.85 -13.38 -2.79
C GLY A 383 -20.65 -14.55 -2.24
N GLU A 384 -21.11 -14.45 -0.99
CA GLU A 384 -21.98 -15.46 -0.36
C GLU A 384 -23.38 -15.50 -0.98
N ALA A 385 -23.98 -14.34 -1.27
CA ALA A 385 -25.36 -14.23 -1.72
C ALA A 385 -25.55 -14.57 -3.21
N ILE A 386 -24.64 -14.11 -4.07
CA ILE A 386 -24.82 -14.18 -5.54
C ILE A 386 -23.56 -14.65 -6.30
N GLY A 387 -22.51 -15.07 -5.59
CA GLY A 387 -21.30 -15.68 -6.14
C GLY A 387 -20.15 -14.70 -6.42
N LEU A 388 -18.94 -15.28 -6.56
CA LEU A 388 -17.71 -14.52 -6.73
C LEU A 388 -17.68 -13.62 -7.99
N PRO A 389 -18.16 -14.05 -9.17
CA PRO A 389 -18.18 -13.19 -10.36
C PRO A 389 -18.95 -11.88 -10.18
N ALA A 390 -20.03 -11.91 -9.39
CA ALA A 390 -20.83 -10.72 -9.10
C ALA A 390 -20.05 -9.65 -8.31
N VAL A 391 -19.16 -10.07 -7.41
CA VAL A 391 -18.30 -9.14 -6.66
C VAL A 391 -17.39 -8.36 -7.61
N PHE A 392 -16.78 -9.04 -8.58
CA PHE A 392 -15.92 -8.40 -9.58
C PHE A 392 -16.73 -7.46 -10.50
N ALA A 393 -17.92 -7.88 -10.95
CA ALA A 393 -18.77 -7.05 -11.77
C ALA A 393 -19.26 -5.79 -11.04
N ILE A 394 -19.75 -5.94 -9.81
CA ILE A 394 -20.22 -4.82 -8.97
C ILE A 394 -19.05 -3.87 -8.62
N GLY A 395 -17.91 -4.44 -8.20
CA GLY A 395 -16.71 -3.65 -7.93
C GLY A 395 -16.27 -2.84 -9.15
N ALA A 396 -16.20 -3.45 -10.32
CA ALA A 396 -15.91 -2.79 -11.59
C ALA A 396 -16.95 -1.69 -11.91
N GLY A 397 -18.24 -1.98 -11.75
CA GLY A 397 -19.32 -1.03 -11.97
C GLY A 397 -19.21 0.21 -11.07
N ILE A 398 -18.91 0.03 -9.79
CA ILE A 398 -18.68 1.15 -8.85
C ILE A 398 -17.50 2.02 -9.33
N VAL A 399 -16.41 1.39 -9.76
CA VAL A 399 -15.25 2.12 -10.26
C VAL A 399 -15.55 2.80 -11.60
N VAL A 400 -16.34 2.21 -12.50
CA VAL A 400 -16.81 2.87 -13.73
C VAL A 400 -17.63 4.12 -13.40
N ILE A 401 -18.54 4.04 -12.44
CA ILE A 401 -19.32 5.21 -12.00
C ILE A 401 -18.41 6.34 -11.53
N SER A 402 -17.29 6.02 -10.87
CA SER A 402 -16.34 7.04 -10.41
C SER A 402 -15.72 7.85 -11.55
N VAL A 403 -15.68 7.30 -12.78
CA VAL A 403 -15.18 8.02 -13.97
C VAL A 403 -16.02 9.25 -14.29
N LEU A 404 -17.30 9.30 -13.85
CA LEU A 404 -18.14 10.50 -13.94
C LEU A 404 -17.53 11.69 -13.21
N GLY A 405 -16.64 11.46 -12.23
CA GLY A 405 -15.84 12.51 -11.61
C GLY A 405 -15.04 13.36 -12.62
N ARG A 406 -14.75 12.80 -13.82
CA ARG A 406 -14.12 13.55 -14.91
C ARG A 406 -14.96 14.75 -15.39
N LEU A 407 -16.26 14.74 -15.20
CA LEU A 407 -17.12 15.90 -15.50
C LEU A 407 -16.78 17.12 -14.62
N VAL A 408 -16.24 16.88 -13.44
CA VAL A 408 -15.76 17.90 -12.52
C VAL A 408 -14.25 18.12 -12.65
N VAL A 409 -13.46 17.06 -12.82
CA VAL A 409 -12.00 17.12 -12.95
C VAL A 409 -11.65 17.43 -14.40
N THR A 410 -11.55 18.71 -14.74
CA THR A 410 -11.19 19.23 -16.07
C THR A 410 -9.88 20.02 -16.00
N GLU A 411 -9.16 20.14 -17.12
CA GLU A 411 -7.91 20.90 -17.17
C GLU A 411 -8.13 22.38 -16.78
N SER A 412 -9.26 22.98 -17.18
CA SER A 412 -9.58 24.36 -16.82
C SER A 412 -9.76 24.55 -15.31
N ARG A 413 -10.49 23.65 -14.64
CA ARG A 413 -10.67 23.71 -13.18
C ARG A 413 -9.39 23.41 -12.41
N ILE A 414 -8.53 22.55 -12.94
CA ILE A 414 -7.20 22.29 -12.38
C ILE A 414 -6.37 23.57 -12.44
N ALA A 415 -6.32 24.23 -13.63
CA ALA A 415 -5.56 25.45 -13.80
C ALA A 415 -6.09 26.60 -12.94
N GLU A 416 -7.42 26.73 -12.79
CA GLU A 416 -8.06 27.71 -11.92
C GLU A 416 -7.68 27.49 -10.44
N ALA A 417 -7.74 26.24 -9.96
CA ALA A 417 -7.38 25.91 -8.58
C ALA A 417 -5.90 26.18 -8.29
N GLU A 418 -5.01 25.88 -9.23
CA GLU A 418 -3.57 26.21 -9.11
C GLU A 418 -3.28 27.70 -9.14
N ALA A 419 -4.06 28.47 -9.92
CA ALA A 419 -3.93 29.94 -9.98
C ALA A 419 -4.35 30.58 -8.65
N LEU A 420 -5.45 30.12 -8.05
CA LEU A 420 -5.93 30.59 -6.74
C LEU A 420 -4.89 30.32 -5.64
N GLU A 421 -4.32 29.11 -5.59
CA GLU A 421 -3.29 28.77 -4.61
C GLU A 421 -2.02 29.63 -4.74
N ARG A 422 -1.60 29.93 -5.98
CA ARG A 422 -0.45 30.82 -6.20
C ARG A 422 -0.72 32.25 -5.75
N ALA A 423 -1.95 32.74 -5.91
CA ALA A 423 -2.36 34.06 -5.45
C ALA A 423 -2.38 34.19 -3.93
N ASP A 424 -2.80 33.10 -3.22
CA ASP A 424 -2.84 33.07 -1.76
C ASP A 424 -1.46 32.86 -1.12
N SER A 425 -0.49 32.34 -1.87
CA SER A 425 0.88 32.02 -1.39
C SER A 425 1.91 33.13 -1.66
N GLY A 426 1.60 34.14 -2.47
CA GLY A 426 2.42 35.32 -2.80
C GLY A 426 2.00 36.55 -2.02
#